data_4e3fd8ec2f29c5de77b20dd21f720e5b
#
_entry.id   4e3fd8ec2f29c5de77b20dd21f720e5b
#
_cell.length_a   1.000
_cell.length_b   1.000
_cell.length_c   1.000
_cell.angle_alpha   90.00
_cell.angle_beta   90.00
_cell.angle_gamma   90.00
#
_symmetry.space_group_name_H-M   'P 1'
#
loop_
_entity.id
_entity.type
_entity.pdbx_description
1 polymer ?
#
loop_
_entity_poly.entity_id
_entity_poly.type
_entity_poly.pdbx_seq_one_letter_code
_entity_poly.pdbx_strand_id
1 'polypeptide(L)'
;MAESRRRPNDLVLLALGPVLAAAYAAANYAAIRAGVRAEIAGPGWEGGRPGAGEMTALGADTWQLTWWTALFAGIMAVAYVVLGALLRRRGRGRTPLMVLSGVLIVPYALAFFVALLNPVHVLPGLYESPDFAAGVPGWQVATPLIVLAGGLAQAVGMTMAASTGRRAARAGVEPAR
;
A
#
# COMPACT_ATOMS: atom_id res chain seq x y z
N MET A 1 -3.50 19.58 37.42
CA MET A 1 -4.11 18.57 36.53
C MET A 1 -3.43 18.65 35.19
N ALA A 2 -2.47 17.76 34.90
CA ALA A 2 -1.78 17.71 33.63
C ALA A 2 -2.61 16.79 32.70
N GLU A 3 -3.38 17.42 31.85
CA GLU A 3 -4.11 16.76 30.77
C GLU A 3 -3.06 16.08 29.84
N SER A 4 -2.91 14.77 30.00
CA SER A 4 -2.03 13.96 29.16
C SER A 4 -2.48 14.12 27.72
N ARG A 5 -1.84 15.03 26.99
CA ARG A 5 -2.02 15.28 25.56
C ARG A 5 -1.79 13.96 24.84
N ARG A 6 -2.87 13.21 24.62
CA ARG A 6 -2.86 11.95 23.86
C ARG A 6 -2.29 12.25 22.49
N ARG A 7 -1.04 11.82 22.25
CA ARG A 7 -0.36 12.05 20.98
C ARG A 7 -1.13 11.27 19.89
N PRO A 8 -1.62 11.93 18.84
CA PRO A 8 -2.37 11.29 17.76
C PRO A 8 -1.47 10.51 16.76
N ASN A 9 -0.17 10.40 17.09
CA ASN A 9 0.86 9.90 16.16
C ASN A 9 0.61 8.46 15.69
N ASP A 10 -0.01 7.61 16.52
CA ASP A 10 -0.36 6.23 16.14
C ASP A 10 -1.42 6.17 15.05
N LEU A 11 -2.45 7.03 15.09
CA LEU A 11 -3.46 7.10 14.05
C LEU A 11 -2.92 7.71 12.77
N VAL A 12 -2.03 8.69 12.87
CA VAL A 12 -1.36 9.29 11.71
C VAL A 12 -0.53 8.22 10.99
N LEU A 13 0.26 7.43 11.73
CA LEU A 13 1.04 6.34 11.14
C LEU A 13 0.16 5.28 10.47
N LEU A 14 -0.97 4.92 11.10
CA LEU A 14 -1.91 3.99 10.50
C LEU A 14 -2.55 4.57 9.22
N ALA A 15 -2.90 5.86 9.20
CA ALA A 15 -3.48 6.53 8.04
C ALA A 15 -2.49 6.66 6.86
N LEU A 16 -1.18 6.62 7.10
CA LEU A 16 -0.18 6.62 6.03
C LEU A 16 -0.30 5.41 5.10
N GLY A 17 -0.74 4.25 5.60
CA GLY A 17 -0.87 3.05 4.79
C GLY A 17 -1.76 3.23 3.55
N PRO A 18 -3.05 3.61 3.69
CA PRO A 18 -3.92 3.86 2.54
C PRO A 18 -3.39 4.97 1.62
N VAL A 19 -2.79 6.03 2.17
CA VAL A 19 -2.20 7.12 1.37
C VAL A 19 -1.04 6.61 0.52
N LEU A 20 -0.17 5.78 1.09
CA LEU A 20 0.96 5.21 0.36
C LEU A 20 0.52 4.17 -0.67
N ALA A 21 -0.56 3.40 -0.42
CA ALA A 21 -1.14 2.53 -1.42
C ALA A 21 -1.67 3.34 -2.63
N ALA A 22 -2.33 4.47 -2.39
CA ALA A 22 -2.77 5.37 -3.45
C ALA A 22 -1.58 6.01 -4.20
N ALA A 23 -0.53 6.41 -3.48
CA ALA A 23 0.70 6.94 -4.08
C ALA A 23 1.41 5.90 -4.97
N TYR A 24 1.44 4.63 -4.54
CA TYR A 24 1.95 3.52 -5.34
C TYR A 24 1.16 3.37 -6.65
N ALA A 25 -0.17 3.39 -6.60
CA ALA A 25 -1.02 3.33 -7.80
C ALA A 25 -0.75 4.51 -8.74
N ALA A 26 -0.72 5.74 -8.21
CA ALA A 26 -0.50 6.95 -9.01
C ALA A 26 0.89 6.97 -9.67
N ALA A 27 1.94 6.60 -8.93
CA ALA A 27 3.30 6.53 -9.46
C ALA A 27 3.40 5.51 -10.60
N ASN A 28 2.90 4.30 -10.40
CA ASN A 28 2.93 3.27 -11.44
C ASN A 28 2.05 3.64 -12.65
N TYR A 29 0.89 4.28 -12.44
CA TYR A 29 0.08 4.78 -13.54
C TYR A 29 0.86 5.76 -14.42
N ALA A 30 1.57 6.70 -13.80
CA ALA A 30 2.42 7.65 -14.53
C ALA A 30 3.53 6.95 -15.32
N ALA A 31 4.17 5.94 -14.73
CA ALA A 31 5.22 5.15 -15.38
C ALA A 31 4.68 4.32 -16.56
N ILE A 32 3.53 3.66 -16.37
CA ILE A 32 2.87 2.88 -17.43
C ILE A 32 2.48 3.80 -18.60
N ARG A 33 1.93 4.99 -18.31
CA ARG A 33 1.60 5.97 -19.35
C ARG A 33 2.84 6.45 -20.11
N ALA A 34 4.00 6.50 -19.49
CA ALA A 34 5.25 6.81 -20.17
C ALA A 34 5.69 5.65 -21.09
N GLY A 35 5.62 4.39 -20.60
CA GLY A 35 5.87 3.20 -21.40
C GLY A 35 4.96 3.08 -22.62
N VAL A 36 3.64 3.27 -22.42
CA VAL A 36 2.64 3.26 -23.52
C VAL A 36 2.97 4.31 -24.59
N ARG A 37 3.38 5.52 -24.19
CA ARG A 37 3.75 6.56 -25.15
C ARG A 37 4.99 6.18 -25.96
N ALA A 38 5.97 5.56 -25.32
CA ALA A 38 7.17 5.10 -26.02
C ALA A 38 6.87 3.94 -26.97
N GLU A 39 6.04 2.99 -26.55
CA GLU A 39 5.59 1.87 -27.37
C GLU A 39 4.88 2.35 -28.65
N ILE A 40 3.95 3.30 -28.54
CA ILE A 40 3.21 3.87 -29.68
C ILE A 40 4.14 4.68 -30.61
N ALA A 41 5.18 5.29 -30.05
CA ALA A 41 6.17 6.05 -30.84
C ALA A 41 7.25 5.16 -31.44
N GLY A 42 7.36 3.90 -31.01
CA GLY A 42 8.38 2.96 -31.46
C GLY A 42 8.16 2.46 -32.88
N PRO A 43 9.24 2.01 -33.57
CA PRO A 43 9.17 1.55 -34.96
C PRO A 43 8.39 0.23 -35.10
N GLY A 44 8.24 -0.55 -34.05
CA GLY A 44 7.49 -1.82 -34.04
C GLY A 44 5.99 -1.67 -33.85
N TRP A 45 5.46 -0.44 -33.70
CA TRP A 45 4.03 -0.23 -33.47
C TRP A 45 3.22 -0.36 -34.78
N GLU A 46 2.49 -1.47 -34.89
CA GLU A 46 1.59 -1.73 -36.02
C GLU A 46 0.12 -1.35 -35.73
N GLY A 47 -0.19 -0.93 -34.50
CA GLY A 47 -1.54 -0.55 -34.08
C GLY A 47 -1.92 0.87 -34.51
N GLY A 48 -3.24 1.14 -34.62
CA GLY A 48 -3.74 2.50 -34.76
C GLY A 48 -3.40 3.35 -33.52
N ARG A 49 -3.38 4.70 -33.66
CA ARG A 49 -3.19 5.58 -32.51
C ARG A 49 -4.36 5.40 -31.54
N PRO A 50 -4.10 4.97 -30.27
CA PRO A 50 -5.16 4.89 -29.28
C PRO A 50 -5.79 6.27 -29.07
N GLY A 51 -7.08 6.30 -28.78
CA GLY A 51 -7.78 7.53 -28.42
C GLY A 51 -7.21 8.19 -27.17
N ALA A 52 -7.61 9.42 -26.93
CA ALA A 52 -7.16 10.16 -25.74
C ALA A 52 -7.58 9.41 -24.46
N GLY A 53 -6.61 8.86 -23.73
CA GLY A 53 -6.85 8.09 -22.50
C GLY A 53 -6.82 6.57 -22.66
N GLU A 54 -6.84 6.04 -23.88
CA GLU A 54 -6.68 4.62 -24.13
C GLU A 54 -5.24 4.14 -23.86
N MET A 55 -5.12 2.87 -23.55
CA MET A 55 -3.84 2.18 -23.34
C MET A 55 -3.68 1.09 -24.40
N THR A 56 -2.44 0.76 -24.72
CA THR A 56 -2.12 -0.47 -25.44
C THR A 56 -2.55 -1.69 -24.61
N ALA A 57 -2.66 -2.87 -25.22
CA ALA A 57 -3.00 -4.10 -24.48
C ALA A 57 -2.02 -4.33 -23.34
N LEU A 58 -0.72 -4.20 -23.58
CA LEU A 58 0.32 -4.31 -22.56
C LEU A 58 0.13 -3.27 -21.44
N GLY A 59 -0.14 -2.02 -21.81
CA GLY A 59 -0.38 -0.95 -20.82
C GLY A 59 -1.61 -1.24 -19.95
N ALA A 60 -2.71 -1.74 -20.54
CA ALA A 60 -3.93 -2.09 -19.86
C ALA A 60 -3.71 -3.26 -18.87
N ASP A 61 -3.06 -4.33 -19.29
CA ASP A 61 -2.79 -5.50 -18.46
C ASP A 61 -1.84 -5.16 -17.31
N THR A 62 -0.80 -4.37 -17.59
CA THR A 62 0.15 -3.88 -16.58
C THR A 62 -0.56 -3.00 -15.55
N TRP A 63 -1.46 -2.11 -16.01
CA TRP A 63 -2.25 -1.27 -15.13
C TRP A 63 -3.22 -2.10 -14.30
N GLN A 64 -3.89 -3.07 -14.87
CA GLN A 64 -4.84 -3.92 -14.16
C GLN A 64 -4.18 -4.67 -12.99
N LEU A 65 -3.02 -5.30 -13.22
CA LEU A 65 -2.25 -5.96 -12.15
C LEU A 65 -1.80 -4.98 -11.07
N THR A 66 -1.28 -3.82 -11.48
CA THR A 66 -0.85 -2.78 -10.55
C THR A 66 -2.02 -2.24 -9.71
N TRP A 67 -3.16 -2.00 -10.36
CA TRP A 67 -4.38 -1.53 -9.71
C TRP A 67 -4.89 -2.53 -8.68
N TRP A 68 -4.99 -3.82 -9.03
CA TRP A 68 -5.41 -4.84 -8.09
C TRP A 68 -4.46 -4.96 -6.89
N THR A 69 -3.17 -4.86 -7.12
CA THR A 69 -2.17 -4.85 -6.05
C THR A 69 -2.35 -3.66 -5.11
N ALA A 70 -2.52 -2.46 -5.68
CA ALA A 70 -2.75 -1.24 -4.91
C ALA A 70 -4.08 -1.27 -4.13
N LEU A 71 -5.15 -1.74 -4.77
CA LEU A 71 -6.48 -1.88 -4.16
C LEU A 71 -6.43 -2.85 -2.98
N PHE A 72 -5.80 -4.00 -3.16
CA PHE A 72 -5.68 -5.02 -2.12
C PHE A 72 -4.84 -4.51 -0.94
N ALA A 73 -3.67 -3.90 -1.20
CA ALA A 73 -2.85 -3.26 -0.19
C ALA A 73 -3.62 -2.15 0.54
N GLY A 74 -4.39 -1.34 -0.18
CA GLY A 74 -5.23 -0.28 0.36
C GLY A 74 -6.34 -0.79 1.28
N ILE A 75 -7.04 -1.85 0.88
CA ILE A 75 -8.08 -2.49 1.72
C ILE A 75 -7.46 -3.02 3.03
N MET A 76 -6.32 -3.72 2.93
CA MET A 76 -5.61 -4.20 4.11
C MET A 76 -5.16 -3.04 5.01
N ALA A 77 -4.67 -1.97 4.41
CA ALA A 77 -4.26 -0.78 5.13
C ALA A 77 -5.43 -0.12 5.88
N VAL A 78 -6.61 -0.01 5.26
CA VAL A 78 -7.83 0.49 5.92
C VAL A 78 -8.25 -0.44 7.06
N ALA A 79 -8.17 -1.75 6.88
CA ALA A 79 -8.45 -2.72 7.93
C ALA A 79 -7.54 -2.50 9.16
N TYR A 80 -6.25 -2.22 8.96
CA TYR A 80 -5.33 -1.87 10.06
C TYR A 80 -5.72 -0.56 10.77
N VAL A 81 -6.17 0.46 10.02
CA VAL A 81 -6.68 1.71 10.62
C VAL A 81 -7.86 1.42 11.54
N VAL A 82 -8.82 0.63 11.06
CA VAL A 82 -10.02 0.24 11.83
C VAL A 82 -9.64 -0.56 13.07
N LEU A 83 -8.77 -1.57 12.93
CA LEU A 83 -8.28 -2.37 14.06
C LEU A 83 -7.54 -1.53 15.08
N GLY A 84 -6.68 -0.62 14.65
CA GLY A 84 -5.98 0.32 15.53
C GLY A 84 -6.95 1.21 16.30
N ALA A 85 -7.98 1.74 15.63
CA ALA A 85 -9.02 2.53 16.27
C ALA A 85 -9.84 1.72 17.29
N LEU A 86 -10.17 0.47 16.97
CA LEU A 86 -10.89 -0.44 17.87
C LEU A 86 -10.04 -0.82 19.09
N LEU A 87 -8.75 -1.10 18.90
CA LEU A 87 -7.81 -1.39 20.00
C LEU A 87 -7.70 -0.23 21.00
N ARG A 88 -7.87 1.02 20.54
CA ARG A 88 -7.90 2.20 21.42
C ARG A 88 -9.19 2.31 22.22
N ARG A 89 -10.32 1.88 21.67
CA ARG A 89 -11.65 2.06 22.27
C ARG A 89 -12.06 0.95 23.23
N ARG A 90 -11.60 -0.30 23.06
CA ARG A 90 -12.07 -1.47 23.80
C ARG A 90 -11.04 -1.97 24.82
N GLY A 91 -11.43 -2.02 26.10
CA GLY A 91 -10.70 -2.73 27.17
C GLY A 91 -10.87 -4.26 27.11
N ARG A 92 -12.10 -4.74 26.79
CA ARG A 92 -12.42 -6.16 26.62
C ARG A 92 -12.43 -6.56 25.15
N GLY A 93 -11.89 -7.76 24.79
CA GLY A 93 -11.84 -8.26 23.41
C GLY A 93 -10.56 -7.89 22.65
N ARG A 94 -9.49 -7.57 23.35
CA ARG A 94 -8.21 -7.16 22.76
C ARG A 94 -7.45 -8.31 22.11
N THR A 95 -7.51 -9.52 22.68
CA THR A 95 -6.82 -10.70 22.15
C THR A 95 -7.26 -11.05 20.75
N PRO A 96 -8.57 -11.17 20.42
CA PRO A 96 -8.99 -11.46 19.07
C PRO A 96 -8.59 -10.36 18.06
N LEU A 97 -8.57 -9.09 18.46
CA LEU A 97 -8.11 -8.02 17.56
C LEU A 97 -6.60 -8.10 17.27
N MET A 98 -5.78 -8.52 18.24
CA MET A 98 -4.36 -8.76 18.03
C MET A 98 -4.12 -9.98 17.11
N VAL A 99 -4.86 -11.06 17.31
CA VAL A 99 -4.79 -12.23 16.45
C VAL A 99 -5.19 -11.86 15.01
N LEU A 100 -6.28 -11.12 14.85
CA LEU A 100 -6.73 -10.66 13.54
C LEU A 100 -5.69 -9.75 12.87
N SER A 101 -5.05 -8.84 13.61
CA SER A 101 -3.98 -8.01 13.05
C SER A 101 -2.77 -8.84 12.62
N GLY A 102 -2.45 -9.92 13.33
CA GLY A 102 -1.40 -10.88 12.94
C GLY A 102 -1.75 -11.64 11.67
N VAL A 103 -2.99 -12.10 11.53
CA VAL A 103 -3.47 -12.79 10.32
C VAL A 103 -3.42 -11.89 9.10
N LEU A 104 -3.75 -10.59 9.23
CA LEU A 104 -3.71 -9.62 8.14
C LEU A 104 -2.29 -9.30 7.63
N ILE A 105 -1.23 -9.67 8.36
CA ILE A 105 0.15 -9.53 7.88
C ILE A 105 0.38 -10.37 6.63
N VAL A 106 -0.18 -11.59 6.58
CA VAL A 106 0.03 -12.53 5.47
C VAL A 106 -0.47 -11.95 4.14
N PRO A 107 -1.74 -11.52 4.00
CA PRO A 107 -2.22 -10.92 2.75
C PRO A 107 -1.50 -9.61 2.42
N TYR A 108 -1.10 -8.81 3.42
CA TYR A 108 -0.31 -7.60 3.14
C TYR A 108 1.09 -7.93 2.60
N ALA A 109 1.76 -8.95 3.18
CA ALA A 109 3.04 -9.43 2.69
C ALA A 109 2.94 -9.98 1.26
N LEU A 110 1.82 -10.66 0.94
CA LEU A 110 1.55 -11.12 -0.42
C LEU A 110 1.40 -9.94 -1.39
N ALA A 111 0.64 -8.90 -1.03
CA ALA A 111 0.53 -7.69 -1.86
C ALA A 111 1.89 -7.01 -2.08
N PHE A 112 2.72 -6.95 -1.03
CA PHE A 112 4.08 -6.42 -1.15
C PHE A 112 4.94 -7.31 -2.06
N PHE A 113 4.83 -8.63 -1.95
CA PHE A 113 5.57 -9.56 -2.81
C PHE A 113 5.19 -9.39 -4.29
N VAL A 114 3.89 -9.24 -4.58
CA VAL A 114 3.42 -8.96 -5.94
C VAL A 114 3.94 -7.59 -6.42
N ALA A 115 3.94 -6.56 -5.56
CA ALA A 115 4.52 -5.27 -5.88
C ALA A 115 6.03 -5.36 -6.17
N LEU A 116 6.75 -6.25 -5.46
CA LEU A 116 8.18 -6.48 -5.64
C LEU A 116 8.49 -7.19 -6.97
N LEU A 117 7.61 -8.09 -7.44
CA LEU A 117 7.72 -8.67 -8.78
C LEU A 117 7.65 -7.61 -9.88
N ASN A 118 7.11 -6.45 -9.54
CA ASN A 118 7.09 -5.28 -10.39
C ASN A 118 6.53 -5.54 -11.82
N PRO A 119 5.20 -5.67 -11.97
CA PRO A 119 4.57 -5.99 -13.26
C PRO A 119 5.00 -5.06 -14.40
N VAL A 120 5.33 -3.79 -14.07
CA VAL A 120 5.76 -2.78 -15.05
C VAL A 120 7.08 -3.16 -15.72
N HIS A 121 7.94 -3.94 -15.06
CA HIS A 121 9.19 -4.43 -15.64
C HIS A 121 9.09 -5.86 -16.19
N VAL A 122 8.24 -6.69 -15.59
CA VAL A 122 8.13 -8.11 -15.98
C VAL A 122 7.30 -8.27 -17.26
N LEU A 123 6.15 -7.60 -17.36
CA LEU A 123 5.25 -7.79 -18.50
C LEU A 123 5.85 -7.38 -19.85
N PRO A 124 6.58 -6.26 -19.99
CA PRO A 124 7.20 -5.90 -21.28
C PRO A 124 8.13 -6.97 -21.82
N GLY A 125 8.82 -7.72 -20.95
CA GLY A 125 9.64 -8.86 -21.36
C GLY A 125 8.82 -10.03 -21.88
N LEU A 126 7.63 -10.29 -21.31
CA LEU A 126 6.72 -11.35 -21.76
C LEU A 126 6.00 -11.00 -23.07
N TYR A 127 5.76 -9.71 -23.31
CA TYR A 127 5.12 -9.19 -24.52
C TYR A 127 6.11 -8.82 -25.62
N GLU A 128 7.42 -9.05 -25.39
CA GLU A 128 8.49 -8.72 -26.32
C GLU A 128 8.43 -7.24 -26.80
N SER A 129 8.08 -6.32 -25.88
CA SER A 129 7.93 -4.89 -26.16
C SER A 129 9.11 -4.08 -25.57
N PRO A 130 10.25 -4.00 -26.29
CA PRO A 130 11.42 -3.24 -25.82
C PRO A 130 11.15 -1.73 -25.76
N ASP A 131 10.31 -1.21 -26.67
CA ASP A 131 9.97 0.21 -26.71
C ASP A 131 9.20 0.65 -25.47
N PHE A 132 8.24 -0.18 -25.01
CA PHE A 132 7.55 0.06 -23.74
C PHE A 132 8.55 0.08 -22.57
N ALA A 133 9.42 -0.95 -22.50
CA ALA A 133 10.41 -1.06 -21.44
C ALA A 133 11.35 0.16 -21.40
N ALA A 134 11.82 0.62 -22.57
CA ALA A 134 12.68 1.79 -22.68
C ALA A 134 11.98 3.10 -22.27
N GLY A 135 10.66 3.17 -22.42
CA GLY A 135 9.86 4.32 -22.03
C GLY A 135 9.55 4.40 -20.54
N VAL A 136 9.75 3.31 -19.76
CA VAL A 136 9.50 3.31 -18.31
C VAL A 136 10.58 4.11 -17.59
N PRO A 137 10.21 5.11 -16.78
CA PRO A 137 11.19 5.91 -16.06
C PRO A 137 11.98 5.08 -15.03
N GLY A 138 13.29 5.32 -14.89
CA GLY A 138 14.16 4.56 -13.98
C GLY A 138 13.78 4.63 -12.50
N TRP A 139 13.08 5.68 -12.06
CA TRP A 139 12.59 5.76 -10.67
C TRP A 139 11.49 4.75 -10.35
N GLN A 140 10.83 4.18 -11.37
CA GLN A 140 9.73 3.24 -11.19
C GLN A 140 10.18 1.98 -10.42
N VAL A 141 11.41 1.55 -10.56
CA VAL A 141 11.98 0.41 -9.81
C VAL A 141 11.89 0.57 -8.30
N ALA A 142 11.80 1.81 -7.82
CA ALA A 142 11.68 2.11 -6.39
C ALA A 142 10.23 2.09 -5.86
N THR A 143 9.23 1.98 -6.73
CA THR A 143 7.81 2.05 -6.29
C THR A 143 7.39 0.96 -5.30
N PRO A 144 7.92 -0.28 -5.30
CA PRO A 144 7.63 -1.26 -4.25
C PRO A 144 8.00 -0.78 -2.85
N LEU A 145 9.00 0.11 -2.71
CA LEU A 145 9.38 0.69 -1.42
C LEU A 145 8.26 1.55 -0.82
N ILE A 146 7.36 2.10 -1.64
CA ILE A 146 6.19 2.84 -1.17
C ILE A 146 5.25 1.91 -0.39
N VAL A 147 4.99 0.71 -0.91
CA VAL A 147 4.17 -0.32 -0.24
C VAL A 147 4.86 -0.80 1.03
N LEU A 148 6.17 -1.04 0.98
CA LEU A 148 6.97 -1.42 2.15
C LEU A 148 6.88 -0.35 3.25
N ALA A 149 7.08 0.92 2.90
CA ALA A 149 6.99 2.03 3.85
C ALA A 149 5.59 2.11 4.48
N GLY A 150 4.54 1.87 3.71
CA GLY A 150 3.16 1.76 4.20
C GLY A 150 3.00 0.67 5.25
N GLY A 151 3.50 -0.53 4.96
CA GLY A 151 3.46 -1.67 5.88
C GLY A 151 4.24 -1.42 7.18
N LEU A 152 5.44 -0.85 7.07
CA LEU A 152 6.25 -0.49 8.24
C LEU A 152 5.58 0.58 9.10
N ALA A 153 5.01 1.63 8.49
CA ALA A 153 4.29 2.67 9.21
C ALA A 153 3.09 2.07 9.98
N GLN A 154 2.35 1.16 9.36
CA GLN A 154 1.23 0.47 9.99
C GLN A 154 1.66 -0.47 11.11
N ALA A 155 2.74 -1.23 10.95
CA ALA A 155 3.29 -2.08 11.99
C ALA A 155 3.69 -1.27 13.24
N VAL A 156 4.37 -0.12 13.04
CA VAL A 156 4.71 0.80 14.12
C VAL A 156 3.45 1.41 14.75
N GLY A 157 2.49 1.88 13.93
CA GLY A 157 1.22 2.43 14.42
C GLY A 157 0.43 1.45 15.27
N MET A 158 0.36 0.17 14.86
CA MET A 158 -0.31 -0.89 15.60
C MET A 158 0.38 -1.21 16.92
N THR A 159 1.71 -1.28 16.97
CA THR A 159 2.46 -1.50 18.23
C THR A 159 2.27 -0.36 19.21
N MET A 160 2.23 0.89 18.72
CA MET A 160 1.94 2.07 19.54
C MET A 160 0.50 2.04 20.08
N ALA A 161 -0.50 1.76 19.24
CA ALA A 161 -1.89 1.63 19.66
C ALA A 161 -2.06 0.51 20.70
N ALA A 162 -1.37 -0.62 20.51
CA ALA A 162 -1.37 -1.72 21.44
C ALA A 162 -0.73 -1.36 22.80
N SER A 163 0.34 -0.60 22.86
CA SER A 163 1.01 -0.19 24.09
C SER A 163 0.19 0.83 24.89
N THR A 164 -0.44 1.79 24.22
CA THR A 164 -1.28 2.82 24.83
C THR A 164 -2.46 2.21 25.60
N GLY A 165 -3.14 1.24 25.00
CA GLY A 165 -4.24 0.56 25.66
C GLY A 165 -3.82 -0.31 26.86
N ARG A 166 -2.56 -0.85 26.90
CA ARG A 166 -2.03 -1.58 28.06
C ARG A 166 -1.82 -0.65 29.27
N ARG A 167 -1.30 0.55 29.04
CA ARG A 167 -1.09 1.55 30.09
C ARG A 167 -2.41 2.03 30.69
N ALA A 168 -3.43 2.28 29.87
CA ALA A 168 -4.75 2.67 30.34
C ALA A 168 -5.42 1.58 31.22
N ALA A 169 -5.28 0.30 30.84
CA ALA A 169 -5.81 -0.82 31.62
C ALA A 169 -5.12 -0.97 33.01
N ARG A 170 -3.81 -0.71 33.09
CA ARG A 170 -3.07 -0.76 34.36
C ARG A 170 -3.42 0.41 35.30
N ALA A 171 -3.59 1.61 34.75
CA ALA A 171 -3.96 2.79 35.57
C ALA A 171 -5.37 2.69 36.15
N GLY A 172 -6.29 1.94 35.55
CA GLY A 172 -7.63 1.71 36.06
C GLY A 172 -7.76 0.61 37.13
N VAL A 173 -6.67 -0.14 37.40
CA VAL A 173 -6.64 -1.24 38.40
C VAL A 173 -5.97 -0.81 39.74
N GLU A 174 -5.44 0.41 39.81
CA GLU A 174 -4.83 0.88 41.07
C GLU A 174 -5.92 1.11 42.12
N PRO A 175 -6.02 0.26 43.18
CA PRO A 175 -7.04 0.41 44.21
C PRO A 175 -6.76 1.71 45.00
N ALA A 176 -7.79 2.53 45.14
CA ALA A 176 -7.76 3.65 46.09
C ALA A 176 -7.40 3.11 47.50
N ARG A 177 -6.17 3.39 47.95
CA ARG A 177 -5.73 3.21 49.30
C ARG A 177 -6.10 4.43 50.14
#